data_47886aa3e73d9387a9050c1ccfa5e4c3
#
_entry.id   47886aa3e73d9387a9050c1ccfa5e4c3
#
_cell.length_a   1.000
_cell.length_b   1.000
_cell.length_c   1.000
_cell.angle_alpha   90.00
_cell.angle_beta   90.00
_cell.angle_gamma   90.00
#
_symmetry.space_group_name_H-M   'P 1'
#
loop_
_entity.id
_entity.type
_entity.pdbx_description
1 polymer ?
#
loop_
_entity_poly.entity_id
_entity_poly.type
_entity_poly.pdbx_seq_one_letter_code
_entity_poly.pdbx_strand_id
1 'polypeptide(L)'
;MASPAGTHSLPSYLDPNHLGPWGVYLQQVDRVTPYLGSLARWVETLKRPKRALIVDVPIEMDNGTIAHFEGYRVQHNLSRGPGKGGVRFHQDVTLSEVMALSAWMSIKNAAVNVPYGGAKGGIRVDPKKLSRSELERLTRRYTSEIGIIIGPSKDIPAPDVNTNAQVMAWMMDTYSQNVGATSTGVVTGKPVDLGGSLGRVEATGRGVFTVGCEAARLTGMAIEGARVAVQGFGNVGGTAGKLFAEAGAKVVAVQDHTGSIHNAKGLDVPALLAHVQQTGGVGGFAGADAMANDEFWGVACDILIPAALESQITQDNAGKIQAKMVIEGANGPTTPEADDILHDKGVLVVPDVIANAGGVTVSYFEWVQDFSSFFWTEEEINARLVRIMKEAFAGVWQVAQDNKVSLRTATFIVACKRMLHAREMRGLYP
;
A
#
# COMPACT_ATOMS: atom_id res chain seq x y z
N MET A 1 -46.49 -27.37 -10.14
CA MET A 1 -45.67 -26.48 -10.97
C MET A 1 -44.38 -26.17 -10.21
N ALA A 2 -43.28 -26.74 -10.64
CA ALA A 2 -42.00 -26.50 -10.01
C ALA A 2 -41.55 -25.06 -10.33
N SER A 3 -41.19 -24.29 -9.29
CA SER A 3 -40.56 -22.98 -9.46
C SER A 3 -39.31 -23.11 -10.34
N PRO A 4 -39.06 -22.17 -11.26
CA PRO A 4 -37.86 -22.21 -12.09
C PRO A 4 -36.63 -22.06 -11.19
N ALA A 5 -35.64 -22.86 -11.50
CA ALA A 5 -34.36 -22.93 -10.79
C ALA A 5 -33.75 -21.54 -10.53
N GLY A 6 -33.50 -21.29 -9.26
CA GLY A 6 -32.65 -20.31 -8.65
C GLY A 6 -32.22 -19.11 -9.47
N THR A 7 -32.95 -18.01 -9.34
CA THR A 7 -32.31 -16.69 -9.41
C THR A 7 -31.34 -16.64 -8.24
N HIS A 8 -30.06 -16.90 -8.50
CA HIS A 8 -29.03 -16.65 -7.51
C HIS A 8 -29.06 -15.15 -7.20
N SER A 9 -29.64 -14.79 -6.06
CA SER A 9 -29.56 -13.42 -5.57
C SER A 9 -28.07 -13.05 -5.47
N LEU A 10 -27.72 -11.86 -5.94
CA LEU A 10 -26.37 -11.34 -5.76
C LEU A 10 -26.03 -11.33 -4.28
N PRO A 11 -24.83 -11.73 -3.89
CA PRO A 11 -24.37 -11.52 -2.51
C PRO A 11 -24.55 -10.07 -2.09
N SER A 12 -24.86 -9.81 -0.83
CA SER A 12 -25.12 -8.45 -0.31
C SER A 12 -23.97 -7.47 -0.57
N TYR A 13 -22.74 -7.95 -0.59
CA TYR A 13 -21.56 -7.13 -0.91
C TYR A 13 -21.40 -6.82 -2.43
N LEU A 14 -22.31 -7.27 -3.26
CA LEU A 14 -22.44 -6.89 -4.68
C LEU A 14 -23.70 -6.06 -4.94
N ASP A 15 -24.42 -5.65 -3.89
CA ASP A 15 -25.56 -4.74 -4.04
C ASP A 15 -25.10 -3.37 -4.52
N PRO A 16 -25.54 -2.90 -5.72
CA PRO A 16 -25.09 -1.64 -6.30
C PRO A 16 -25.31 -0.41 -5.39
N ASN A 17 -26.28 -0.47 -4.47
CA ASN A 17 -26.64 0.65 -3.61
C ASN A 17 -25.73 0.80 -2.38
N HIS A 18 -24.90 -0.21 -2.06
CA HIS A 18 -24.12 -0.23 -0.82
C HIS A 18 -22.64 -0.63 -1.02
N LEU A 19 -22.09 -0.45 -2.22
CA LEU A 19 -20.74 -0.96 -2.54
C LEU A 19 -19.60 -0.16 -1.89
N GLY A 20 -19.73 1.15 -1.73
CA GLY A 20 -18.66 1.99 -1.18
C GLY A 20 -17.30 1.77 -1.87
N PRO A 21 -16.18 1.71 -1.12
CA PRO A 21 -14.85 1.44 -1.69
C PRO A 21 -14.75 0.13 -2.46
N TRP A 22 -15.53 -0.89 -2.09
CA TRP A 22 -15.60 -2.14 -2.83
C TRP A 22 -16.10 -1.94 -4.27
N GLY A 23 -17.05 -1.01 -4.49
CA GLY A 23 -17.54 -0.68 -5.83
C GLY A 23 -16.46 -0.10 -6.74
N VAL A 24 -15.56 0.72 -6.18
CA VAL A 24 -14.42 1.26 -6.92
C VAL A 24 -13.50 0.13 -7.41
N TYR A 25 -13.19 -0.83 -6.54
CA TYR A 25 -12.41 -2.00 -6.95
C TYR A 25 -13.10 -2.82 -8.06
N LEU A 26 -14.41 -3.06 -7.94
CA LEU A 26 -15.18 -3.80 -8.97
C LEU A 26 -15.09 -3.10 -10.33
N GLN A 27 -15.26 -1.78 -10.37
CA GLN A 27 -15.12 -0.99 -11.61
C GLN A 27 -13.72 -1.10 -12.22
N GLN A 28 -12.67 -1.12 -11.39
CA GLN A 28 -11.30 -1.30 -11.85
C GLN A 28 -11.09 -2.70 -12.49
N VAL A 29 -11.68 -3.74 -11.92
CA VAL A 29 -11.65 -5.10 -12.50
C VAL A 29 -12.43 -5.14 -13.82
N ASP A 30 -13.60 -4.52 -13.90
CA ASP A 30 -14.40 -4.46 -15.13
C ASP A 30 -13.66 -3.73 -16.25
N ARG A 31 -12.98 -2.63 -15.94
CA ARG A 31 -12.17 -1.86 -16.90
C ARG A 31 -11.07 -2.70 -17.56
N VAL A 32 -10.48 -3.64 -16.85
CA VAL A 32 -9.38 -4.47 -17.38
C VAL A 32 -9.84 -5.81 -17.97
N THR A 33 -11.07 -6.21 -17.73
CA THR A 33 -11.64 -7.49 -18.21
C THR A 33 -11.43 -7.70 -19.73
N PRO A 34 -11.61 -6.69 -20.63
CA PRO A 34 -11.39 -6.87 -22.07
C PRO A 34 -9.95 -7.29 -22.46
N TYR A 35 -8.96 -7.02 -21.59
CA TYR A 35 -7.55 -7.33 -21.84
C TYR A 35 -7.11 -8.70 -21.31
N LEU A 36 -8.01 -9.46 -20.67
CA LEU A 36 -7.68 -10.72 -19.99
C LEU A 36 -7.71 -11.94 -20.93
N GLY A 37 -8.27 -11.81 -22.15
CA GLY A 37 -8.36 -12.91 -23.11
C GLY A 37 -9.13 -14.11 -22.55
N SER A 38 -8.61 -15.32 -22.75
CA SER A 38 -9.25 -16.56 -22.25
C SER A 38 -9.40 -16.62 -20.72
N LEU A 39 -8.59 -15.85 -19.97
CA LEU A 39 -8.67 -15.78 -18.52
C LEU A 39 -9.91 -15.01 -18.02
N ALA A 40 -10.61 -14.26 -18.88
CA ALA A 40 -11.81 -13.51 -18.52
C ALA A 40 -12.91 -14.41 -17.93
N ARG A 41 -12.95 -15.69 -18.29
CA ARG A 41 -13.90 -16.68 -17.70
C ARG A 41 -13.78 -16.82 -16.18
N TRP A 42 -12.62 -16.46 -15.61
CA TRP A 42 -12.35 -16.54 -14.19
C TRP A 42 -12.54 -15.19 -13.45
N VAL A 43 -12.86 -14.09 -14.15
CA VAL A 43 -12.88 -12.73 -13.61
C VAL A 43 -13.82 -12.61 -12.40
N GLU A 44 -14.93 -13.33 -12.38
CA GLU A 44 -15.86 -13.32 -11.26
C GLU A 44 -15.22 -13.78 -9.94
N THR A 45 -14.13 -14.54 -9.98
CA THR A 45 -13.39 -14.92 -8.77
C THR A 45 -12.60 -13.75 -8.17
N LEU A 46 -12.33 -12.69 -8.94
CA LEU A 46 -11.72 -11.46 -8.45
C LEU A 46 -12.74 -10.49 -7.84
N LYS A 47 -14.02 -10.65 -8.18
CA LYS A 47 -15.11 -9.80 -7.69
C LYS A 47 -15.75 -10.34 -6.39
N ARG A 48 -15.19 -11.38 -5.81
CA ARG A 48 -15.69 -12.01 -4.60
C ARG A 48 -14.53 -12.30 -3.65
N PRO A 49 -14.58 -11.83 -2.39
CA PRO A 49 -13.58 -12.25 -1.40
C PRO A 49 -13.73 -13.75 -1.15
N LYS A 50 -12.61 -14.43 -0.96
CA LYS A 50 -12.59 -15.86 -0.62
C LYS A 50 -13.29 -16.12 0.71
N ARG A 51 -13.09 -15.24 1.68
CA ARG A 51 -13.77 -15.25 2.98
C ARG A 51 -13.64 -13.91 3.70
N ALA A 52 -14.63 -13.61 4.52
CA ALA A 52 -14.62 -12.51 5.46
C ALA A 52 -14.98 -13.06 6.85
N LEU A 53 -14.24 -12.65 7.87
CA LEU A 53 -14.51 -12.94 9.26
C LEU A 53 -14.83 -11.61 9.96
N ILE A 54 -15.95 -11.58 10.64
CA ILE A 54 -16.37 -10.48 11.53
C ILE A 54 -16.31 -11.05 12.94
N VAL A 55 -15.68 -10.33 13.85
CA VAL A 55 -15.47 -10.77 15.23
C VAL A 55 -15.85 -9.68 16.22
N ASP A 56 -16.42 -10.08 17.35
CA ASP A 56 -16.53 -9.24 18.54
C ASP A 56 -15.21 -9.30 19.31
N VAL A 57 -14.72 -8.13 19.73
CA VAL A 57 -13.44 -8.00 20.46
C VAL A 57 -13.74 -7.38 21.83
N PRO A 58 -14.22 -8.15 22.81
CA PRO A 58 -14.44 -7.65 24.17
C PRO A 58 -13.11 -7.52 24.92
N ILE A 59 -12.93 -6.38 25.59
CA ILE A 59 -11.81 -6.15 26.51
C ILE A 59 -12.29 -5.52 27.81
N GLU A 60 -11.57 -5.80 28.90
CA GLU A 60 -11.71 -5.05 30.15
C GLU A 60 -10.94 -3.73 30.03
N MET A 61 -11.65 -2.62 30.26
CA MET A 61 -11.07 -1.29 30.29
C MET A 61 -10.33 -1.05 31.61
N ASP A 62 -9.46 -0.05 31.66
CA ASP A 62 -8.69 0.26 32.87
C ASP A 62 -9.58 0.68 34.05
N ASN A 63 -10.82 1.09 33.79
CA ASN A 63 -11.81 1.40 34.80
C ASN A 63 -12.67 0.19 35.25
N GLY A 64 -12.35 -1.03 34.76
CA GLY A 64 -13.05 -2.25 35.09
C GLY A 64 -14.34 -2.52 34.31
N THR A 65 -14.72 -1.66 33.39
CA THR A 65 -15.88 -1.91 32.51
C THR A 65 -15.47 -2.80 31.33
N ILE A 66 -16.46 -3.53 30.75
CA ILE A 66 -16.24 -4.30 29.53
C ILE A 66 -16.67 -3.43 28.34
N ALA A 67 -15.76 -3.26 27.38
CA ALA A 67 -16.03 -2.61 26.10
C ALA A 67 -15.98 -3.64 24.97
N HIS A 68 -16.81 -3.45 23.95
CA HIS A 68 -16.91 -4.30 22.77
C HIS A 68 -16.49 -3.52 21.53
N PHE A 69 -15.66 -4.13 20.68
CA PHE A 69 -15.21 -3.55 19.42
C PHE A 69 -15.45 -4.51 18.27
N GLU A 70 -15.85 -3.97 17.13
CA GLU A 70 -16.07 -4.76 15.93
C GLU A 70 -14.74 -4.93 15.16
N GLY A 71 -14.37 -6.18 14.91
CA GLY A 71 -13.13 -6.55 14.19
C GLY A 71 -13.42 -7.28 12.89
N TYR A 72 -12.52 -7.12 11.91
CA TYR A 72 -12.62 -7.73 10.58
C TYR A 72 -11.30 -8.36 10.15
N ARG A 73 -11.35 -9.52 9.48
CA ARG A 73 -10.26 -10.04 8.66
C ARG A 73 -10.83 -10.58 7.36
N VAL A 74 -10.43 -10.00 6.22
CA VAL A 74 -10.87 -10.40 4.89
C VAL A 74 -9.70 -10.96 4.10
N GLN A 75 -9.91 -12.14 3.48
CA GLN A 75 -9.01 -12.76 2.52
C GLN A 75 -9.66 -12.67 1.14
N HIS A 76 -9.07 -11.87 0.25
CA HIS A 76 -9.65 -11.67 -1.07
C HIS A 76 -9.31 -12.82 -2.01
N ASN A 77 -8.04 -13.01 -2.36
CA ASN A 77 -7.60 -14.03 -3.30
C ASN A 77 -6.34 -14.72 -2.78
N LEU A 78 -6.37 -16.05 -2.70
CA LEU A 78 -5.26 -16.87 -2.19
C LEU A 78 -4.69 -17.80 -3.28
N SER A 79 -4.97 -17.54 -4.57
CA SER A 79 -4.51 -18.41 -5.65
C SER A 79 -3.00 -18.44 -5.79
N ARG A 80 -2.31 -17.36 -5.45
CA ARG A 80 -0.86 -17.22 -5.56
C ARG A 80 -0.08 -17.58 -4.28
N GLY A 81 -0.75 -17.66 -3.15
CA GLY A 81 -0.11 -17.95 -1.86
C GLY A 81 -0.93 -17.46 -0.68
N PRO A 82 -0.35 -17.43 0.52
CA PRO A 82 -1.02 -16.98 1.73
C PRO A 82 -1.50 -15.54 1.61
N GLY A 83 -2.58 -15.21 2.32
CA GLY A 83 -3.06 -13.84 2.42
C GLY A 83 -2.00 -12.90 3.00
N LYS A 84 -1.90 -11.68 2.51
CA LYS A 84 -0.97 -10.68 3.02
C LYS A 84 -1.61 -9.31 3.03
N GLY A 85 -1.56 -8.63 4.17
CA GLY A 85 -2.03 -7.25 4.29
C GLY A 85 -2.15 -6.78 5.72
N GLY A 86 -2.20 -5.45 5.88
CA GLY A 86 -2.18 -4.77 7.16
C GLY A 86 -3.42 -4.98 8.03
N VAL A 87 -3.32 -4.54 9.27
CA VAL A 87 -4.43 -4.42 10.23
C VAL A 87 -4.54 -2.94 10.61
N ARG A 88 -5.71 -2.34 10.39
CA ARG A 88 -6.00 -0.92 10.65
C ARG A 88 -6.83 -0.74 11.90
N PHE A 89 -6.44 0.19 12.76
CA PHE A 89 -7.25 0.62 13.89
C PHE A 89 -7.78 2.04 13.62
N HIS A 90 -9.07 2.14 13.32
CA HIS A 90 -9.69 3.43 13.04
C HIS A 90 -11.20 3.38 13.31
N GLN A 91 -11.77 4.49 13.78
CA GLN A 91 -13.20 4.56 14.14
C GLN A 91 -14.16 4.37 12.96
N ASP A 92 -13.71 4.62 11.74
CA ASP A 92 -14.52 4.55 10.52
C ASP A 92 -14.30 3.26 9.71
N VAL A 93 -13.58 2.28 10.26
CA VAL A 93 -13.36 0.98 9.59
C VAL A 93 -14.72 0.31 9.34
N THR A 94 -14.92 -0.13 8.09
CA THR A 94 -16.11 -0.87 7.65
C THR A 94 -15.73 -2.13 6.90
N LEU A 95 -16.66 -3.10 6.82
CA LEU A 95 -16.44 -4.32 6.05
C LEU A 95 -16.16 -4.02 4.57
N SER A 96 -16.90 -3.11 3.94
CA SER A 96 -16.69 -2.72 2.53
C SER A 96 -15.28 -2.18 2.28
N GLU A 97 -14.78 -1.32 3.19
CA GLU A 97 -13.41 -0.80 3.12
C GLU A 97 -12.39 -1.93 3.25
N VAL A 98 -12.54 -2.80 4.25
CA VAL A 98 -11.59 -3.92 4.47
C VAL A 98 -11.61 -4.89 3.29
N MET A 99 -12.77 -5.14 2.66
CA MET A 99 -12.90 -5.94 1.44
C MET A 99 -12.10 -5.30 0.28
N ALA A 100 -12.30 -4.01 0.02
CA ALA A 100 -11.60 -3.28 -1.03
C ALA A 100 -10.07 -3.30 -0.81
N LEU A 101 -9.64 -2.96 0.40
CA LEU A 101 -8.23 -2.96 0.77
C LEU A 101 -7.59 -4.35 0.64
N SER A 102 -8.33 -5.43 0.97
CA SER A 102 -7.84 -6.81 0.79
C SER A 102 -7.65 -7.17 -0.69
N ALA A 103 -8.52 -6.64 -1.56
CA ALA A 103 -8.43 -6.84 -3.00
C ALA A 103 -7.28 -6.05 -3.62
N TRP A 104 -7.10 -4.77 -3.23
CA TRP A 104 -5.96 -3.98 -3.66
C TRP A 104 -4.63 -4.57 -3.17
N MET A 105 -4.60 -5.24 -2.00
CA MET A 105 -3.43 -6.02 -1.58
C MET A 105 -3.17 -7.20 -2.52
N SER A 106 -4.20 -7.92 -3.01
CA SER A 106 -4.03 -8.96 -4.03
C SER A 106 -3.41 -8.39 -5.31
N ILE A 107 -3.92 -7.24 -5.79
CA ILE A 107 -3.39 -6.56 -6.98
C ILE A 107 -1.92 -6.17 -6.76
N LYS A 108 -1.61 -5.50 -5.64
CA LYS A 108 -0.25 -5.03 -5.32
C LYS A 108 0.75 -6.18 -5.26
N ASN A 109 0.43 -7.26 -4.55
CA ASN A 109 1.29 -8.44 -4.43
C ASN A 109 1.52 -9.13 -5.78
N ALA A 110 0.48 -9.21 -6.60
CA ALA A 110 0.59 -9.77 -7.94
C ALA A 110 1.37 -8.86 -8.90
N ALA A 111 1.23 -7.53 -8.78
CA ALA A 111 1.95 -6.57 -9.62
C ALA A 111 3.47 -6.68 -9.45
N VAL A 112 3.97 -6.80 -8.21
CA VAL A 112 5.41 -6.98 -7.92
C VAL A 112 5.84 -8.45 -7.92
N ASN A 113 4.95 -9.36 -8.31
CA ASN A 113 5.21 -10.79 -8.46
C ASN A 113 5.72 -11.50 -7.19
N VAL A 114 5.34 -11.03 -6.01
CA VAL A 114 5.59 -11.78 -4.76
C VAL A 114 4.56 -12.91 -4.61
N PRO A 115 4.91 -14.03 -3.94
CA PRO A 115 4.05 -15.23 -3.86
C PRO A 115 2.98 -15.11 -2.77
N TYR A 116 2.25 -14.01 -2.78
CA TYR A 116 1.17 -13.74 -1.85
C TYR A 116 -0.18 -13.61 -2.54
N GLY A 117 -1.22 -13.97 -1.80
CA GLY A 117 -2.57 -13.48 -2.01
C GLY A 117 -2.76 -12.11 -1.37
N GLY A 118 -4.02 -11.68 -1.23
CA GLY A 118 -4.36 -10.43 -0.55
C GLY A 118 -5.30 -10.65 0.62
N ALA A 119 -4.99 -9.98 1.71
CA ALA A 119 -5.83 -9.92 2.89
C ALA A 119 -5.78 -8.53 3.52
N LYS A 120 -6.75 -8.23 4.38
CA LYS A 120 -6.80 -7.00 5.17
C LYS A 120 -7.56 -7.24 6.45
N GLY A 121 -7.15 -6.57 7.51
CA GLY A 121 -7.89 -6.57 8.77
C GLY A 121 -8.10 -5.16 9.29
N GLY A 122 -8.94 -5.05 10.30
CA GLY A 122 -9.13 -3.80 11.02
C GLY A 122 -10.03 -3.97 12.22
N ILE A 123 -9.94 -3.01 13.13
CA ILE A 123 -10.85 -2.88 14.26
C ILE A 123 -11.45 -1.48 14.21
N ARG A 124 -12.77 -1.42 14.37
CA ARG A 124 -13.50 -0.16 14.49
C ARG A 124 -13.32 0.43 15.88
N VAL A 125 -12.30 1.25 16.03
CA VAL A 125 -11.87 1.83 17.31
C VAL A 125 -11.13 3.15 17.08
N ASP A 126 -11.28 4.10 18.00
CA ASP A 126 -10.39 5.25 18.08
C ASP A 126 -9.23 4.93 19.03
N PRO A 127 -8.04 4.56 18.52
CA PRO A 127 -6.93 4.11 19.36
C PRO A 127 -6.34 5.23 20.22
N LYS A 128 -6.63 6.49 19.91
CA LYS A 128 -6.18 7.65 20.72
C LYS A 128 -6.92 7.75 22.06
N LYS A 129 -8.07 7.08 22.18
CA LYS A 129 -8.87 7.02 23.41
C LYS A 129 -8.52 5.84 24.29
N LEU A 130 -7.61 4.97 23.87
CA LEU A 130 -7.17 3.80 24.61
C LEU A 130 -5.82 4.05 25.28
N SER A 131 -5.66 3.53 26.49
CA SER A 131 -4.35 3.40 27.12
C SER A 131 -3.51 2.37 26.36
N ARG A 132 -2.20 2.35 26.62
CA ARG A 132 -1.31 1.34 26.06
C ARG A 132 -1.75 -0.08 26.48
N SER A 133 -2.17 -0.25 27.71
CA SER A 133 -2.63 -1.55 28.25
C SER A 133 -3.94 -1.99 27.61
N GLU A 134 -4.88 -1.07 27.40
CA GLU A 134 -6.11 -1.35 26.68
C GLU A 134 -5.86 -1.71 25.22
N LEU A 135 -4.94 -1.00 24.54
CA LEU A 135 -4.54 -1.30 23.17
C LEU A 135 -3.87 -2.67 23.05
N GLU A 136 -3.07 -3.06 24.04
CA GLU A 136 -2.48 -4.41 24.11
C GLU A 136 -3.56 -5.47 24.26
N ARG A 137 -4.49 -5.31 25.21
CA ARG A 137 -5.63 -6.24 25.41
C ARG A 137 -6.47 -6.37 24.14
N LEU A 138 -6.79 -5.24 23.50
CA LEU A 138 -7.53 -5.19 22.24
C LEU A 138 -6.81 -6.01 21.15
N THR A 139 -5.52 -5.76 20.97
CA THR A 139 -4.70 -6.44 19.96
C THR A 139 -4.63 -7.94 20.21
N ARG A 140 -4.39 -8.36 21.44
CA ARG A 140 -4.30 -9.76 21.81
C ARG A 140 -5.64 -10.48 21.64
N ARG A 141 -6.74 -9.85 22.06
CA ARG A 141 -8.07 -10.41 21.87
C ARG A 141 -8.42 -10.56 20.40
N TYR A 142 -8.23 -9.52 19.60
CA TYR A 142 -8.45 -9.59 18.16
C TYR A 142 -7.62 -10.69 17.51
N THR A 143 -6.35 -10.84 17.88
CA THR A 143 -5.47 -11.88 17.35
C THR A 143 -5.98 -13.27 17.65
N SER A 144 -6.49 -13.51 18.86
CA SER A 144 -7.10 -14.80 19.24
C SER A 144 -8.34 -15.09 18.39
N GLU A 145 -9.21 -14.10 18.16
CA GLU A 145 -10.43 -14.29 17.38
C GLU A 145 -10.14 -14.60 15.90
N ILE A 146 -9.17 -13.92 15.29
CA ILE A 146 -8.78 -14.18 13.90
C ILE A 146 -7.79 -15.33 13.76
N GLY A 147 -7.31 -15.90 14.84
CA GLY A 147 -6.32 -16.99 14.88
C GLY A 147 -6.68 -18.21 14.04
N ILE A 148 -7.97 -18.45 13.85
CA ILE A 148 -8.49 -19.56 13.02
C ILE A 148 -8.13 -19.44 11.54
N ILE A 149 -7.94 -18.20 11.02
CA ILE A 149 -7.68 -17.97 9.60
C ILE A 149 -6.28 -17.39 9.32
N ILE A 150 -5.59 -16.80 10.30
CA ILE A 150 -4.21 -16.34 10.13
C ILE A 150 -3.19 -17.46 10.35
N GLY A 151 -1.96 -17.21 9.97
CA GLY A 151 -0.83 -18.11 10.17
C GLY A 151 0.25 -17.94 9.11
N PRO A 152 1.49 -18.39 9.36
CA PRO A 152 2.62 -18.17 8.47
C PRO A 152 2.41 -18.67 7.04
N SER A 153 1.59 -19.71 6.86
CA SER A 153 1.27 -20.29 5.55
C SER A 153 -0.18 -20.05 5.11
N LYS A 154 -0.96 -19.29 5.89
CA LYS A 154 -2.39 -19.04 5.62
C LYS A 154 -2.68 -17.60 5.26
N ASP A 155 -2.34 -16.69 6.19
CA ASP A 155 -2.61 -15.27 6.09
C ASP A 155 -1.74 -14.50 7.08
N ILE A 156 -0.99 -13.51 6.60
CA ILE A 156 0.09 -12.85 7.32
C ILE A 156 -0.25 -11.38 7.50
N PRO A 157 -0.70 -10.95 8.69
CA PRO A 157 -0.91 -9.56 9.03
C PRO A 157 0.37 -8.72 8.95
N ALA A 158 0.20 -7.41 8.84
CA ALA A 158 1.26 -6.40 8.85
C ALA A 158 0.75 -5.09 9.46
N PRO A 159 1.61 -4.11 9.75
CA PRO A 159 1.16 -2.79 10.18
C PRO A 159 0.36 -2.05 9.10
N ASP A 160 -0.54 -1.20 9.54
CA ASP A 160 -1.32 -0.25 8.74
C ASP A 160 -1.64 0.99 9.59
N VAL A 161 -2.65 1.76 9.26
CA VAL A 161 -3.03 2.98 10.00
C VAL A 161 -3.23 2.66 11.50
N ASN A 162 -2.55 3.42 12.35
CA ASN A 162 -2.56 3.32 13.82
C ASN A 162 -2.14 1.95 14.40
N THR A 163 -1.39 1.16 13.63
CA THR A 163 -0.68 -0.01 14.12
C THR A 163 0.81 0.07 13.77
N ASN A 164 1.65 -0.58 14.55
CA ASN A 164 3.09 -0.46 14.46
C ASN A 164 3.80 -1.77 14.82
N ALA A 165 5.12 -1.74 14.91
CA ALA A 165 5.93 -2.88 15.26
C ALA A 165 5.58 -3.49 16.64
N GLN A 166 5.19 -2.67 17.61
CA GLN A 166 4.77 -3.15 18.94
C GLN A 166 3.45 -3.95 18.85
N VAL A 167 2.50 -3.46 18.06
CA VAL A 167 1.23 -4.19 17.80
C VAL A 167 1.53 -5.53 17.12
N MET A 168 2.45 -5.57 16.16
CA MET A 168 2.87 -6.82 15.53
C MET A 168 3.56 -7.78 16.51
N ALA A 169 4.35 -7.26 17.44
CA ALA A 169 4.95 -8.07 18.52
C ALA A 169 3.88 -8.73 19.40
N TRP A 170 2.83 -7.99 19.80
CA TRP A 170 1.72 -8.56 20.57
C TRP A 170 0.93 -9.60 19.77
N MET A 171 0.72 -9.37 18.47
CA MET A 171 0.05 -10.34 17.59
C MET A 171 0.86 -11.62 17.46
N MET A 172 2.18 -11.52 17.23
CA MET A 172 3.07 -12.65 17.11
C MET A 172 3.11 -13.47 18.42
N ASP A 173 3.26 -12.81 19.56
CA ASP A 173 3.29 -13.44 20.86
C ASP A 173 1.98 -14.19 21.15
N THR A 174 0.84 -13.52 20.96
CA THR A 174 -0.48 -14.13 21.19
C THR A 174 -0.69 -15.37 20.32
N TYR A 175 -0.38 -15.27 19.03
CA TYR A 175 -0.48 -16.42 18.13
C TYR A 175 0.45 -17.57 18.57
N SER A 176 1.69 -17.23 18.93
CA SER A 176 2.69 -18.22 19.38
C SER A 176 2.24 -18.96 20.64
N GLN A 177 1.65 -18.25 21.61
CA GLN A 177 1.08 -18.87 22.81
C GLN A 177 -0.07 -19.83 22.45
N ASN A 178 -0.97 -19.41 21.56
CA ASN A 178 -2.12 -20.23 21.14
C ASN A 178 -1.71 -21.52 20.42
N VAL A 179 -0.62 -21.51 19.65
CA VAL A 179 -0.13 -22.70 18.93
C VAL A 179 0.96 -23.48 19.68
N GLY A 180 1.42 -22.97 20.82
CA GLY A 180 2.42 -23.63 21.66
C GLY A 180 3.84 -23.63 21.07
N ALA A 181 4.15 -22.73 20.12
CA ALA A 181 5.47 -22.63 19.50
C ALA A 181 5.70 -21.21 18.98
N THR A 182 6.93 -20.69 19.12
CA THR A 182 7.29 -19.37 18.57
C THR A 182 7.12 -19.36 17.05
N SER A 183 6.26 -18.47 16.55
CA SER A 183 5.89 -18.37 15.16
C SER A 183 6.17 -16.96 14.62
N THR A 184 7.44 -16.66 14.33
CA THR A 184 7.87 -15.33 13.89
C THR A 184 7.26 -14.93 12.55
N GLY A 185 7.09 -15.87 11.64
CA GLY A 185 6.51 -15.64 10.29
C GLY A 185 5.00 -15.41 10.25
N VAL A 186 4.29 -15.39 11.39
CA VAL A 186 2.83 -15.16 11.40
C VAL A 186 2.46 -13.74 11.05
N VAL A 187 3.33 -12.77 11.30
CA VAL A 187 3.18 -11.34 10.96
C VAL A 187 4.46 -10.78 10.37
N THR A 188 4.39 -9.65 9.71
CA THR A 188 5.57 -8.87 9.30
C THR A 188 5.49 -7.44 9.81
N GLY A 189 6.62 -6.72 9.79
CA GLY A 189 6.74 -5.39 10.38
C GLY A 189 6.98 -5.43 11.89
N LYS A 190 7.54 -6.54 12.37
CA LYS A 190 7.98 -6.71 13.75
C LYS A 190 9.19 -5.83 14.10
N PRO A 191 9.48 -5.61 15.39
CA PRO A 191 10.81 -5.15 15.82
C PRO A 191 11.92 -6.08 15.27
N VAL A 192 13.08 -5.51 14.95
CA VAL A 192 14.22 -6.28 14.41
C VAL A 192 14.62 -7.39 15.36
N ASP A 193 14.65 -7.13 16.67
CA ASP A 193 14.99 -8.11 17.71
C ASP A 193 14.02 -9.31 17.80
N LEU A 194 12.86 -9.20 17.16
CA LEU A 194 11.84 -10.25 17.07
C LEU A 194 11.72 -10.86 15.65
N GLY A 195 12.75 -10.73 14.83
CA GLY A 195 12.74 -11.25 13.46
C GLY A 195 12.23 -10.25 12.41
N GLY A 196 12.14 -8.96 12.75
CA GLY A 196 11.87 -7.90 11.77
C GLY A 196 13.01 -7.73 10.77
N SER A 197 12.70 -7.25 9.57
CA SER A 197 13.70 -7.04 8.52
C SER A 197 14.35 -5.67 8.61
N LEU A 198 15.67 -5.62 8.44
CA LEU A 198 16.39 -4.38 8.13
C LEU A 198 15.84 -3.74 6.85
N GLY A 199 16.05 -2.43 6.67
CA GLY A 199 15.59 -1.69 5.49
C GLY A 199 14.06 -1.51 5.36
N ARG A 200 13.25 -2.05 6.29
CA ARG A 200 11.78 -2.00 6.20
C ARG A 200 11.23 -0.58 6.27
N VAL A 201 11.84 0.28 7.06
CA VAL A 201 11.39 1.68 7.27
C VAL A 201 11.51 2.48 5.98
N GLU A 202 12.61 2.34 5.26
CA GLU A 202 12.89 3.05 4.00
C GLU A 202 12.29 2.36 2.76
N ALA A 203 11.83 1.11 2.88
CA ALA A 203 11.47 0.25 1.75
C ALA A 203 10.47 0.88 0.77
N THR A 204 9.45 1.57 1.29
CA THR A 204 8.42 2.19 0.45
C THR A 204 8.99 3.36 -0.36
N GLY A 205 9.71 4.28 0.29
CA GLY A 205 10.34 5.42 -0.39
C GLY A 205 11.43 4.97 -1.37
N ARG A 206 12.19 3.92 -1.04
CA ARG A 206 13.17 3.31 -1.94
C ARG A 206 12.49 2.67 -3.16
N GLY A 207 11.31 2.07 -2.99
CA GLY A 207 10.48 1.59 -4.09
C GLY A 207 10.06 2.72 -5.03
N VAL A 208 9.53 3.82 -4.48
CA VAL A 208 9.17 5.04 -5.23
C VAL A 208 10.34 5.57 -6.03
N PHE A 209 11.52 5.71 -5.41
CA PHE A 209 12.74 6.14 -6.07
C PHE A 209 13.13 5.17 -7.21
N THR A 210 13.18 3.86 -6.93
CA THR A 210 13.62 2.85 -7.90
C THR A 210 12.73 2.84 -9.14
N VAL A 211 11.41 2.85 -8.95
CA VAL A 211 10.44 2.86 -10.05
C VAL A 211 10.47 4.20 -10.79
N GLY A 212 10.65 5.31 -10.07
CA GLY A 212 10.82 6.63 -10.66
C GLY A 212 12.04 6.73 -11.56
N CYS A 213 13.19 6.22 -11.12
CA CYS A 213 14.39 6.15 -11.95
C CYS A 213 14.21 5.27 -13.20
N GLU A 214 13.49 4.15 -13.06
CA GLU A 214 13.23 3.28 -14.20
C GLU A 214 12.26 3.93 -15.20
N ALA A 215 11.23 4.64 -14.71
CA ALA A 215 10.32 5.42 -15.55
C ALA A 215 11.06 6.57 -16.26
N ALA A 216 11.93 7.28 -15.55
CA ALA A 216 12.78 8.32 -16.15
C ALA A 216 13.68 7.77 -17.25
N ARG A 217 14.34 6.63 -17.01
CA ARG A 217 15.18 5.95 -18.02
C ARG A 217 14.39 5.58 -19.28
N LEU A 218 13.17 5.05 -19.12
CA LEU A 218 12.33 4.61 -20.24
C LEU A 218 11.73 5.78 -21.03
N THR A 219 11.60 6.94 -20.39
CA THR A 219 11.13 8.18 -21.05
C THR A 219 12.27 9.11 -21.53
N GLY A 220 13.53 8.72 -21.31
CA GLY A 220 14.70 9.53 -21.68
C GLY A 220 14.92 10.75 -20.76
N MET A 221 14.33 10.80 -19.59
CA MET A 221 14.55 11.85 -18.59
C MET A 221 15.81 11.55 -17.76
N ALA A 222 16.74 12.50 -17.69
CA ALA A 222 17.86 12.42 -16.78
C ALA A 222 17.40 12.71 -15.34
N ILE A 223 17.89 11.93 -14.38
CA ILE A 223 17.63 12.19 -12.94
C ILE A 223 18.58 13.28 -12.44
N GLU A 224 19.84 13.26 -12.87
CA GLU A 224 20.78 14.32 -12.52
C GLU A 224 20.28 15.68 -12.99
N GLY A 225 20.17 16.62 -12.07
CA GLY A 225 19.67 17.97 -12.31
C GLY A 225 18.13 18.06 -12.44
N ALA A 226 17.38 16.96 -12.45
CA ALA A 226 15.92 16.99 -12.47
C ALA A 226 15.37 17.68 -11.21
N ARG A 227 14.34 18.50 -11.38
CA ARG A 227 13.67 19.19 -10.28
C ARG A 227 12.57 18.30 -9.72
N VAL A 228 12.61 18.05 -8.42
CA VAL A 228 11.67 17.17 -7.72
C VAL A 228 10.88 17.98 -6.70
N ALA A 229 9.56 17.82 -6.69
CA ALA A 229 8.68 18.31 -5.62
C ALA A 229 8.08 17.13 -4.86
N VAL A 230 8.03 17.21 -3.52
CA VAL A 230 7.56 16.14 -2.65
C VAL A 230 6.45 16.64 -1.74
N GLN A 231 5.27 16.02 -1.79
CA GLN A 231 4.20 16.26 -0.83
C GLN A 231 4.17 15.15 0.21
N GLY A 232 4.27 15.53 1.49
CA GLY A 232 4.46 14.59 2.59
C GLY A 232 5.94 14.21 2.76
N PHE A 233 6.56 14.63 3.87
CA PHE A 233 8.00 14.42 4.10
C PHE A 233 8.27 13.48 5.30
N GLY A 234 7.36 12.50 5.48
CA GLY A 234 7.53 11.37 6.40
C GLY A 234 8.41 10.27 5.81
N ASN A 235 8.23 9.03 6.30
CA ASN A 235 9.05 7.88 5.89
C ASN A 235 9.12 7.67 4.37
N VAL A 236 8.02 7.85 3.65
CA VAL A 236 7.99 7.61 2.20
C VAL A 236 8.60 8.77 1.44
N GLY A 237 8.06 9.97 1.62
CA GLY A 237 8.51 11.15 0.87
C GLY A 237 9.90 11.61 1.27
N GLY A 238 10.25 11.55 2.56
CA GLY A 238 11.59 11.88 3.05
C GLY A 238 12.65 10.93 2.48
N THR A 239 12.38 9.62 2.50
CA THR A 239 13.31 8.63 1.90
C THR A 239 13.41 8.81 0.38
N ALA A 240 12.29 8.99 -0.32
CA ALA A 240 12.32 9.21 -1.77
C ALA A 240 13.09 10.49 -2.11
N GLY A 241 12.79 11.60 -1.43
CA GLY A 241 13.50 12.88 -1.61
C GLY A 241 15.00 12.77 -1.37
N LYS A 242 15.42 12.07 -0.30
CA LYS A 242 16.82 11.79 0.00
C LYS A 242 17.50 11.04 -1.16
N LEU A 243 16.90 9.94 -1.60
CA LEU A 243 17.49 9.10 -2.65
C LEU A 243 17.56 9.82 -4.01
N PHE A 244 16.54 10.63 -4.36
CA PHE A 244 16.60 11.46 -5.56
C PHE A 244 17.70 12.52 -5.47
N ALA A 245 17.87 13.17 -4.30
CA ALA A 245 18.96 14.12 -4.09
C ALA A 245 20.35 13.47 -4.18
N GLU A 246 20.52 12.27 -3.58
CA GLU A 246 21.75 11.48 -3.69
C GLU A 246 22.07 11.07 -5.14
N ALA A 247 21.04 10.89 -5.97
CA ALA A 247 21.18 10.62 -7.41
C ALA A 247 21.40 11.89 -8.27
N GLY A 248 21.60 13.05 -7.65
CA GLY A 248 21.88 14.31 -8.33
C GLY A 248 20.67 15.13 -8.73
N ALA A 249 19.46 14.74 -8.37
CA ALA A 249 18.28 15.57 -8.57
C ALA A 249 18.23 16.74 -7.56
N LYS A 250 17.47 17.78 -7.89
CA LYS A 250 17.25 18.95 -7.06
C LYS A 250 15.86 18.88 -6.44
N VAL A 251 15.74 18.60 -5.16
CA VAL A 251 14.46 18.72 -4.46
C VAL A 251 14.18 20.20 -4.28
N VAL A 252 13.25 20.75 -5.08
CA VAL A 252 12.99 22.20 -5.14
C VAL A 252 11.84 22.65 -4.25
N ALA A 253 10.90 21.75 -3.94
CA ALA A 253 9.79 22.07 -3.05
C ALA A 253 9.40 20.85 -2.20
N VAL A 254 8.98 21.12 -0.98
CA VAL A 254 8.41 20.12 -0.07
C VAL A 254 7.21 20.71 0.65
N GLN A 255 6.15 19.93 0.78
CA GLN A 255 4.96 20.27 1.53
C GLN A 255 4.66 19.18 2.56
N ASP A 256 4.26 19.58 3.77
CA ASP A 256 3.63 18.69 4.75
C ASP A 256 2.54 19.43 5.54
N HIS A 257 2.07 18.81 6.65
CA HIS A 257 1.02 19.36 7.50
C HIS A 257 1.42 20.66 8.22
N THR A 258 2.70 21.00 8.25
CA THR A 258 3.22 22.24 8.88
C THR A 258 3.39 23.38 7.90
N GLY A 259 3.33 23.11 6.58
CA GLY A 259 3.41 24.12 5.53
C GLY A 259 4.10 23.63 4.27
N SER A 260 4.38 24.58 3.39
CA SER A 260 5.09 24.35 2.13
C SER A 260 6.33 25.24 2.07
N ILE A 261 7.43 24.68 1.57
CA ILE A 261 8.73 25.35 1.43
C ILE A 261 9.26 25.15 0.01
N HIS A 262 10.00 26.16 -0.48
CA HIS A 262 10.54 26.15 -1.83
C HIS A 262 11.98 26.74 -1.85
N ASN A 263 12.84 26.16 -2.68
CA ASN A 263 14.13 26.70 -3.05
C ASN A 263 14.48 26.31 -4.50
N ALA A 264 14.44 27.25 -5.42
CA ALA A 264 14.71 26.98 -6.85
C ALA A 264 16.10 26.41 -7.14
N LYS A 265 17.08 26.61 -6.26
CA LYS A 265 18.44 26.06 -6.39
C LYS A 265 18.55 24.63 -5.88
N GLY A 266 17.54 24.13 -5.17
CA GLY A 266 17.46 22.86 -4.47
C GLY A 266 17.61 23.03 -2.95
N LEU A 267 16.90 22.20 -2.22
CA LEU A 267 16.93 22.11 -0.76
C LEU A 267 18.12 21.23 -0.32
N ASP A 268 18.75 21.58 0.79
CA ASP A 268 19.65 20.66 1.49
C ASP A 268 18.81 19.58 2.19
N VAL A 269 18.64 18.45 1.52
CA VAL A 269 17.76 17.37 1.99
C VAL A 269 18.24 16.74 3.30
N PRO A 270 19.54 16.46 3.52
CA PRO A 270 20.05 16.03 4.82
C PRO A 270 19.71 17.00 5.96
N ALA A 271 19.94 18.30 5.76
CA ALA A 271 19.60 19.32 6.75
C ALA A 271 18.07 19.40 6.99
N LEU A 272 17.26 19.29 5.95
CA LEU A 272 15.80 19.27 6.05
C LEU A 272 15.31 18.05 6.83
N LEU A 273 15.87 16.86 6.60
CA LEU A 273 15.52 15.65 7.37
C LEU A 273 15.86 15.81 8.85
N ALA A 274 17.01 16.39 9.18
CA ALA A 274 17.39 16.67 10.55
C ALA A 274 16.42 17.69 11.20
N HIS A 275 16.01 18.74 10.47
CA HIS A 275 15.02 19.71 10.91
C HIS A 275 13.67 19.03 11.20
N VAL A 276 13.17 18.20 10.28
CA VAL A 276 11.89 17.47 10.46
C VAL A 276 11.94 16.53 11.66
N GLN A 277 13.08 15.86 11.88
CA GLN A 277 13.25 15.00 13.06
C GLN A 277 13.17 15.79 14.38
N GLN A 278 13.63 17.02 14.39
CA GLN A 278 13.64 17.87 15.59
C GLN A 278 12.30 18.58 15.82
N THR A 279 11.64 19.03 14.76
CA THR A 279 10.47 19.92 14.83
C THR A 279 9.13 19.21 14.52
N GLY A 280 9.20 18.06 13.90
CA GLY A 280 8.02 17.28 13.46
C GLY A 280 7.47 17.69 12.10
N GLY A 281 8.07 18.66 11.38
CA GLY A 281 7.60 19.08 10.06
C GLY A 281 8.55 19.97 9.30
N VAL A 282 8.20 20.35 8.06
CA VAL A 282 9.07 21.14 7.17
C VAL A 282 8.97 22.65 7.40
N GLY A 283 7.91 23.09 8.07
CA GLY A 283 7.68 24.51 8.34
C GLY A 283 8.82 25.16 9.12
N GLY A 284 9.23 26.37 8.72
CA GLY A 284 10.30 27.11 9.41
C GLY A 284 11.73 26.64 9.09
N PHE A 285 11.93 25.77 8.11
CA PHE A 285 13.27 25.39 7.67
C PHE A 285 14.02 26.57 7.06
N ALA A 286 15.16 26.94 7.66
CA ALA A 286 15.91 28.15 7.31
C ALA A 286 16.57 28.10 5.91
N GLY A 287 16.66 26.93 5.29
CA GLY A 287 17.24 26.72 3.95
C GLY A 287 16.29 26.93 2.78
N ALA A 288 15.07 27.45 3.03
CA ALA A 288 14.04 27.62 2.02
C ALA A 288 13.12 28.81 2.32
N ASP A 289 12.43 29.31 1.28
CA ASP A 289 11.36 30.27 1.42
C ASP A 289 10.03 29.54 1.72
N ALA A 290 9.23 30.10 2.62
CA ALA A 290 7.87 29.64 2.82
C ALA A 290 7.01 30.00 1.61
N MET A 291 6.09 29.10 1.23
CA MET A 291 5.13 29.34 0.15
C MET A 291 3.71 28.96 0.58
N ALA A 292 2.71 29.46 -0.10
CA ALA A 292 1.33 29.09 0.19
C ALA A 292 1.07 27.63 -0.25
N ASN A 293 0.22 26.91 0.52
CA ASN A 293 0.00 25.48 0.30
C ASN A 293 -0.64 25.15 -1.06
N ASP A 294 -1.45 26.05 -1.61
CA ASP A 294 -2.07 25.89 -2.92
C ASP A 294 -1.12 26.19 -4.10
N GLU A 295 -0.08 27.00 -3.86
CA GLU A 295 0.98 27.29 -4.84
C GLU A 295 1.88 26.08 -5.07
N PHE A 296 2.01 25.18 -4.08
CA PHE A 296 2.82 23.96 -4.20
C PHE A 296 2.50 23.15 -5.46
N TRP A 297 1.23 23.02 -5.82
CA TRP A 297 0.79 22.26 -6.99
C TRP A 297 1.21 22.85 -8.33
N GLY A 298 1.53 24.14 -8.35
CA GLY A 298 2.01 24.88 -9.52
C GLY A 298 3.52 25.02 -9.61
N VAL A 299 4.29 24.39 -8.71
CA VAL A 299 5.75 24.47 -8.69
C VAL A 299 6.33 23.91 -9.99
N ALA A 300 7.27 24.67 -10.59
CA ALA A 300 8.00 24.23 -11.77
C ALA A 300 8.96 23.08 -11.39
N CYS A 301 8.55 21.84 -11.63
CA CYS A 301 9.32 20.63 -11.38
C CYS A 301 9.21 19.65 -12.55
N ASP A 302 10.12 18.68 -12.61
CA ASP A 302 10.10 17.60 -13.60
C ASP A 302 9.40 16.36 -13.05
N ILE A 303 9.51 16.14 -11.74
CA ILE A 303 8.93 15.01 -11.00
C ILE A 303 8.16 15.54 -9.79
N LEU A 304 6.91 15.10 -9.62
CA LEU A 304 6.10 15.34 -8.41
C LEU A 304 5.85 14.02 -7.69
N ILE A 305 6.06 13.98 -6.38
CA ILE A 305 5.89 12.80 -5.53
C ILE A 305 4.83 13.08 -4.46
N PRO A 306 3.55 12.76 -4.69
CA PRO A 306 2.52 12.81 -3.66
C PRO A 306 2.69 11.62 -2.71
N ALA A 307 3.16 11.88 -1.49
CA ALA A 307 3.49 10.87 -0.48
C ALA A 307 2.87 11.17 0.90
N ALA A 308 1.81 12.00 0.95
CA ALA A 308 1.11 12.36 2.18
C ALA A 308 -0.12 11.46 2.41
N LEU A 309 -1.25 11.84 1.84
CA LEU A 309 -2.55 11.21 2.06
C LEU A 309 -3.21 10.83 0.72
N GLU A 310 -4.35 10.16 0.82
CA GLU A 310 -5.24 9.90 -0.32
C GLU A 310 -5.90 11.18 -0.83
N SER A 311 -6.32 11.19 -2.11
CA SER A 311 -7.11 12.26 -2.74
C SER A 311 -6.50 13.66 -2.61
N GLN A 312 -5.18 13.77 -2.74
CA GLN A 312 -4.47 15.05 -2.68
C GLN A 312 -4.44 15.75 -4.03
N ILE A 313 -4.32 15.00 -5.12
CA ILE A 313 -4.43 15.51 -6.48
C ILE A 313 -5.86 15.32 -6.95
N THR A 314 -6.58 16.42 -7.13
CA THR A 314 -8.00 16.45 -7.47
C THR A 314 -8.20 17.24 -8.77
N GLN A 315 -9.41 17.26 -9.29
CA GLN A 315 -9.76 18.10 -10.45
C GLN A 315 -9.42 19.59 -10.26
N ASP A 316 -9.38 20.08 -9.01
CA ASP A 316 -9.17 21.51 -8.73
C ASP A 316 -7.69 21.91 -8.85
N ASN A 317 -6.76 20.97 -8.67
CA ASN A 317 -5.32 21.26 -8.67
C ASN A 317 -4.53 20.51 -9.76
N ALA A 318 -5.05 19.43 -10.35
CA ALA A 318 -4.38 18.67 -11.40
C ALA A 318 -4.00 19.56 -12.61
N GLY A 319 -4.85 20.53 -12.95
CA GLY A 319 -4.58 21.51 -14.01
C GLY A 319 -3.36 22.38 -13.77
N LYS A 320 -2.98 22.64 -12.49
CA LYS A 320 -1.83 23.47 -12.10
C LYS A 320 -0.49 22.73 -12.22
N ILE A 321 -0.50 21.39 -12.18
CA ILE A 321 0.72 20.55 -12.14
C ILE A 321 1.54 20.76 -13.42
N GLN A 322 2.81 21.10 -13.25
CA GLN A 322 3.79 21.32 -14.33
C GLN A 322 4.77 20.15 -14.51
N ALA A 323 4.73 19.17 -13.63
CA ALA A 323 5.60 18.00 -13.68
C ALA A 323 5.34 17.19 -14.96
N LYS A 324 6.39 16.62 -15.51
CA LYS A 324 6.31 15.64 -16.61
C LYS A 324 5.95 14.25 -16.10
N MET A 325 6.23 14.00 -14.82
CA MET A 325 6.01 12.71 -14.17
C MET A 325 5.45 12.92 -12.75
N VAL A 326 4.43 12.17 -12.40
CA VAL A 326 3.90 12.01 -11.04
C VAL A 326 4.20 10.60 -10.58
N ILE A 327 4.85 10.43 -9.41
CA ILE A 327 5.17 9.11 -8.84
C ILE A 327 4.43 8.99 -7.51
N GLU A 328 3.40 8.17 -7.47
CA GLU A 328 2.50 8.07 -6.32
C GLU A 328 3.13 7.29 -5.16
N GLY A 329 3.58 8.02 -4.14
CA GLY A 329 4.13 7.45 -2.90
C GLY A 329 3.06 7.08 -1.88
N ALA A 330 2.00 7.87 -1.75
CA ALA A 330 0.84 7.56 -0.93
C ALA A 330 -0.09 6.55 -1.62
N ASN A 331 -1.06 5.99 -0.91
CA ASN A 331 -2.11 5.17 -1.52
C ASN A 331 -3.22 6.08 -2.03
N GLY A 332 -3.63 5.91 -3.29
CA GLY A 332 -4.71 6.64 -3.92
C GLY A 332 -4.58 8.18 -3.84
N PRO A 333 -3.40 8.78 -4.08
CA PRO A 333 -3.24 10.22 -3.90
C PRO A 333 -3.91 11.03 -5.01
N THR A 334 -4.19 10.41 -6.15
CA THR A 334 -4.80 11.04 -7.33
C THR A 334 -6.21 10.51 -7.51
N THR A 335 -7.19 11.42 -7.60
CA THR A 335 -8.59 11.03 -7.90
C THR A 335 -8.73 10.60 -9.36
N PRO A 336 -9.76 9.80 -9.73
CA PRO A 336 -9.97 9.39 -11.12
C PRO A 336 -10.08 10.56 -12.09
N GLU A 337 -10.80 11.62 -11.71
CA GLU A 337 -10.97 12.81 -12.53
C GLU A 337 -9.64 13.57 -12.74
N ALA A 338 -8.80 13.59 -11.71
CA ALA A 338 -7.46 14.18 -11.81
C ALA A 338 -6.52 13.32 -12.66
N ASP A 339 -6.63 12.00 -12.61
CA ASP A 339 -5.86 11.08 -13.46
C ASP A 339 -6.14 11.33 -14.95
N ASP A 340 -7.42 11.55 -15.31
CA ASP A 340 -7.82 11.90 -16.66
C ASP A 340 -7.23 13.25 -17.09
N ILE A 341 -7.29 14.30 -16.26
CA ILE A 341 -6.69 15.60 -16.53
C ILE A 341 -5.17 15.50 -16.74
N LEU A 342 -4.48 14.74 -15.89
CA LEU A 342 -3.03 14.53 -16.02
C LEU A 342 -2.68 13.77 -17.30
N HIS A 343 -3.49 12.78 -17.66
CA HIS A 343 -3.34 12.04 -18.91
C HIS A 343 -3.48 12.95 -20.14
N ASP A 344 -4.51 13.78 -20.20
CA ASP A 344 -4.76 14.73 -21.30
C ASP A 344 -3.64 15.77 -21.41
N LYS A 345 -2.98 16.12 -20.31
CA LYS A 345 -1.80 16.98 -20.28
C LYS A 345 -0.51 16.27 -20.72
N GLY A 346 -0.55 14.96 -20.96
CA GLY A 346 0.64 14.15 -21.26
C GLY A 346 1.58 13.92 -20.08
N VAL A 347 1.09 14.06 -18.85
CA VAL A 347 1.85 13.77 -17.62
C VAL A 347 1.86 12.26 -17.40
N LEU A 348 3.05 11.67 -17.25
CA LEU A 348 3.18 10.27 -16.92
C LEU A 348 2.86 10.04 -15.45
N VAL A 349 1.78 9.33 -15.14
CA VAL A 349 1.47 8.91 -13.77
C VAL A 349 1.98 7.50 -13.53
N VAL A 350 2.92 7.36 -12.59
CA VAL A 350 3.40 6.06 -12.07
C VAL A 350 2.54 5.72 -10.85
N PRO A 351 1.62 4.74 -10.97
CA PRO A 351 0.59 4.54 -9.95
C PRO A 351 1.15 3.91 -8.67
N ASP A 352 0.48 4.21 -7.56
CA ASP A 352 0.78 3.76 -6.20
C ASP A 352 0.96 2.25 -6.08
N VAL A 353 0.10 1.49 -6.77
CA VAL A 353 0.10 0.01 -6.72
C VAL A 353 1.45 -0.59 -7.09
N ILE A 354 2.22 0.07 -7.97
CA ILE A 354 3.58 -0.35 -8.31
C ILE A 354 4.64 0.50 -7.62
N ALA A 355 4.45 1.82 -7.51
CA ALA A 355 5.48 2.73 -7.00
C ALA A 355 5.78 2.49 -5.51
N ASN A 356 4.74 2.36 -4.68
CA ASN A 356 4.89 2.21 -3.23
C ASN A 356 4.95 0.74 -2.76
N ALA A 357 5.06 -0.21 -3.68
CA ALA A 357 5.09 -1.64 -3.35
C ALA A 357 6.42 -2.13 -2.73
N GLY A 358 7.41 -1.24 -2.57
CA GLY A 358 8.64 -1.57 -1.86
C GLY A 358 8.42 -2.10 -0.45
N GLY A 359 7.46 -1.51 0.26
CA GLY A 359 7.11 -1.94 1.61
C GLY A 359 6.64 -3.39 1.68
N VAL A 360 5.75 -3.83 0.80
CA VAL A 360 5.29 -5.23 0.78
C VAL A 360 6.37 -6.18 0.27
N THR A 361 7.26 -5.71 -0.61
CA THR A 361 8.40 -6.49 -1.10
C THR A 361 9.39 -6.80 0.04
N VAL A 362 9.73 -5.82 0.88
CA VAL A 362 10.57 -6.09 2.06
C VAL A 362 9.81 -6.90 3.12
N SER A 363 8.50 -6.74 3.25
CA SER A 363 7.69 -7.64 4.09
C SER A 363 7.77 -9.10 3.61
N TYR A 364 7.85 -9.32 2.30
CA TYR A 364 8.09 -10.66 1.75
C TYR A 364 9.48 -11.18 2.15
N PHE A 365 10.50 -10.34 2.12
CA PHE A 365 11.85 -10.75 2.57
C PHE A 365 11.88 -11.08 4.07
N GLU A 366 11.19 -10.28 4.91
CA GLU A 366 11.05 -10.58 6.33
C GLU A 366 10.47 -11.99 6.54
N TRP A 367 9.37 -12.30 5.87
CA TRP A 367 8.73 -13.60 5.94
C TRP A 367 9.65 -14.75 5.47
N VAL A 368 10.43 -14.55 4.38
CA VAL A 368 11.42 -15.53 3.92
C VAL A 368 12.52 -15.75 4.96
N GLN A 369 13.01 -14.67 5.57
CA GLN A 369 14.02 -14.72 6.61
C GLN A 369 13.52 -15.45 7.85
N ASP A 370 12.26 -15.20 8.26
CA ASP A 370 11.61 -15.90 9.37
C ASP A 370 11.53 -17.42 9.13
N PHE A 371 11.19 -17.85 7.91
CA PHE A 371 11.12 -19.28 7.57
C PHE A 371 12.49 -19.94 7.48
N SER A 372 13.48 -19.22 7.00
CA SER A 372 14.85 -19.75 6.86
C SER A 372 15.67 -19.64 8.14
N SER A 373 15.22 -18.83 9.09
CA SER A 373 15.98 -18.44 10.29
C SER A 373 17.38 -17.90 9.95
N PHE A 374 17.50 -17.27 8.78
CA PHE A 374 18.72 -16.67 8.25
C PHE A 374 18.44 -15.24 7.79
N PHE A 375 19.12 -14.27 8.42
CA PHE A 375 18.84 -12.85 8.22
C PHE A 375 19.89 -12.22 7.32
N TRP A 376 19.40 -11.40 6.37
CA TRP A 376 20.22 -10.70 5.38
C TRP A 376 20.67 -9.35 5.89
N THR A 377 21.79 -8.86 5.35
CA THR A 377 22.22 -7.47 5.56
C THR A 377 21.27 -6.49 4.88
N GLU A 378 21.32 -5.23 5.30
CA GLU A 378 20.49 -4.20 4.67
C GLU A 378 20.82 -4.00 3.19
N GLU A 379 22.11 -4.11 2.81
CA GLU A 379 22.56 -4.02 1.44
C GLU A 379 21.99 -5.15 0.58
N GLU A 380 21.95 -6.38 1.08
CA GLU A 380 21.34 -7.52 0.39
C GLU A 380 19.84 -7.31 0.18
N ILE A 381 19.14 -6.81 1.21
CA ILE A 381 17.71 -6.51 1.15
C ILE A 381 17.44 -5.43 0.11
N ASN A 382 18.20 -4.32 0.15
CA ASN A 382 18.05 -3.22 -0.78
C ASN A 382 18.36 -3.63 -2.23
N ALA A 383 19.40 -4.41 -2.46
CA ALA A 383 19.74 -4.92 -3.79
C ALA A 383 18.63 -5.81 -4.39
N ARG A 384 18.06 -6.71 -3.57
CA ARG A 384 16.93 -7.58 -3.95
C ARG A 384 15.65 -6.76 -4.21
N LEU A 385 15.39 -5.76 -3.37
CA LEU A 385 14.25 -4.84 -3.54
C LEU A 385 14.35 -4.12 -4.89
N VAL A 386 15.48 -3.48 -5.18
CA VAL A 386 15.71 -2.75 -6.43
C VAL A 386 15.50 -3.66 -7.64
N ARG A 387 16.02 -4.89 -7.60
CA ARG A 387 15.85 -5.84 -8.69
C ARG A 387 14.37 -6.17 -8.93
N ILE A 388 13.62 -6.55 -7.89
CA ILE A 388 12.20 -6.93 -8.01
C ILE A 388 11.38 -5.75 -8.52
N MET A 389 11.62 -4.54 -7.98
CA MET A 389 10.86 -3.35 -8.38
C MET A 389 11.12 -2.97 -9.84
N LYS A 390 12.36 -3.06 -10.32
CA LYS A 390 12.70 -2.82 -11.73
C LYS A 390 12.07 -3.83 -12.66
N GLU A 391 12.19 -5.13 -12.35
CA GLU A 391 11.57 -6.21 -13.14
C GLU A 391 10.05 -6.07 -13.21
N ALA A 392 9.42 -5.76 -12.08
CA ALA A 392 7.97 -5.57 -12.02
C ALA A 392 7.52 -4.36 -12.86
N PHE A 393 8.22 -3.23 -12.74
CA PHE A 393 7.89 -2.03 -13.50
C PHE A 393 8.11 -2.22 -15.00
N ALA A 394 9.20 -2.87 -15.42
CA ALA A 394 9.45 -3.16 -16.82
C ALA A 394 8.32 -4.00 -17.45
N GLY A 395 7.80 -4.99 -16.71
CA GLY A 395 6.65 -5.78 -17.14
C GLY A 395 5.36 -4.95 -17.28
N VAL A 396 5.11 -4.04 -16.34
CA VAL A 396 3.96 -3.12 -16.42
C VAL A 396 4.11 -2.15 -17.59
N TRP A 397 5.29 -1.58 -17.77
CA TRP A 397 5.59 -0.69 -18.88
C TRP A 397 5.33 -1.34 -20.24
N GLN A 398 5.84 -2.56 -20.43
CA GLN A 398 5.62 -3.29 -21.69
C GLN A 398 4.12 -3.49 -21.98
N VAL A 399 3.33 -3.90 -20.97
CA VAL A 399 1.89 -4.09 -21.11
C VAL A 399 1.18 -2.77 -21.42
N ALA A 400 1.64 -1.65 -20.84
CA ALA A 400 1.09 -0.32 -21.14
C ALA A 400 1.32 0.07 -22.60
N GLN A 401 2.54 -0.16 -23.12
CA GLN A 401 2.88 0.13 -24.53
C GLN A 401 2.10 -0.77 -25.50
N ASP A 402 2.06 -2.07 -25.26
CA ASP A 402 1.41 -3.05 -26.14
C ASP A 402 -0.10 -2.81 -26.26
N ASN A 403 -0.75 -2.38 -25.18
CA ASN A 403 -2.20 -2.17 -25.13
C ASN A 403 -2.59 -0.68 -25.27
N LYS A 404 -1.63 0.25 -25.33
CA LYS A 404 -1.86 1.71 -25.38
C LYS A 404 -2.77 2.20 -24.25
N VAL A 405 -2.46 1.78 -23.03
CA VAL A 405 -3.22 2.11 -21.82
C VAL A 405 -2.31 2.79 -20.79
N SER A 406 -2.91 3.47 -19.79
CA SER A 406 -2.16 4.07 -18.69
C SER A 406 -1.41 2.99 -17.88
N LEU A 407 -0.33 3.40 -17.17
CA LEU A 407 0.41 2.49 -16.27
C LEU A 407 -0.49 1.92 -15.16
N ARG A 408 -1.49 2.67 -14.70
CA ARG A 408 -2.49 2.20 -13.73
C ARG A 408 -3.28 1.02 -14.30
N THR A 409 -3.85 1.18 -15.49
CA THR A 409 -4.59 0.11 -16.18
C THR A 409 -3.68 -1.09 -16.46
N ALA A 410 -2.46 -0.86 -16.95
CA ALA A 410 -1.49 -1.91 -17.23
C ALA A 410 -1.11 -2.70 -15.96
N THR A 411 -0.95 -2.02 -14.82
CA THR A 411 -0.65 -2.67 -13.53
C THR A 411 -1.77 -3.63 -13.14
N PHE A 412 -3.02 -3.22 -13.28
CA PHE A 412 -4.19 -4.10 -13.03
C PHE A 412 -4.24 -5.27 -14.02
N ILE A 413 -3.98 -5.05 -15.32
CA ILE A 413 -3.92 -6.12 -16.33
C ILE A 413 -2.88 -7.17 -15.92
N VAL A 414 -1.66 -6.75 -15.59
CA VAL A 414 -0.57 -7.65 -15.16
C VAL A 414 -0.98 -8.44 -13.92
N ALA A 415 -1.49 -7.75 -12.90
CA ALA A 415 -1.88 -8.37 -11.65
C ALA A 415 -3.05 -9.37 -11.83
N CYS A 416 -4.10 -8.97 -12.53
CA CYS A 416 -5.25 -9.83 -12.80
C CYS A 416 -4.84 -11.07 -13.61
N LYS A 417 -4.05 -10.92 -14.69
CA LYS A 417 -3.56 -12.07 -15.48
C LYS A 417 -2.78 -13.04 -14.61
N ARG A 418 -1.87 -12.58 -13.73
CA ARG A 418 -1.10 -13.45 -12.83
C ARG A 418 -2.00 -14.22 -11.85
N MET A 419 -2.98 -13.54 -11.26
CA MET A 419 -3.92 -14.17 -10.31
C MET A 419 -4.83 -15.19 -11.01
N LEU A 420 -5.39 -14.82 -12.16
CA LEU A 420 -6.31 -15.68 -12.90
C LEU A 420 -5.61 -16.88 -13.52
N HIS A 421 -4.38 -16.71 -14.01
CA HIS A 421 -3.56 -17.83 -14.48
C HIS A 421 -3.27 -18.83 -13.35
N ALA A 422 -2.89 -18.34 -12.16
CA ALA A 422 -2.72 -19.19 -10.99
C ALA A 422 -4.04 -19.89 -10.59
N ARG A 423 -5.18 -19.19 -10.72
CA ARG A 423 -6.50 -19.77 -10.49
C ARG A 423 -6.83 -20.86 -11.50
N GLU A 424 -6.57 -20.62 -12.77
CA GLU A 424 -6.79 -21.59 -13.87
C GLU A 424 -5.98 -22.86 -13.65
N MET A 425 -4.69 -22.73 -13.33
CA MET A 425 -3.81 -23.87 -13.04
C MET A 425 -4.26 -24.69 -11.83
N ARG A 426 -4.84 -24.07 -10.80
CA ARG A 426 -5.33 -24.75 -9.59
C ARG A 426 -6.74 -25.35 -9.77
N GLY A 427 -7.49 -24.88 -10.75
CA GLY A 427 -8.88 -25.29 -10.97
C GLY A 427 -9.83 -24.88 -9.83
N LEU A 428 -11.04 -25.38 -9.89
CA LEU A 428 -12.03 -25.34 -8.82
C LEU A 428 -12.00 -26.67 -8.06
N TYR A 429 -12.08 -26.60 -6.73
CA TYR A 429 -12.20 -27.76 -5.87
C TYR A 429 -13.51 -27.64 -5.08
N PRO A 430 -14.23 -28.74 -4.91
CA PRO A 430 -14.19 -30.05 -5.54
C PRO A 430 -14.68 -30.01 -6.96
#